data_9a21d443c0006d5917f836a9dab7d7f9
#
_entry.id   9a21d443c0006d5917f836a9dab7d7f9
#
_cell.length_a   1.000
_cell.length_b   1.000
_cell.length_c   1.000
_cell.angle_alpha   90.00
_cell.angle_beta   90.00
_cell.angle_gamma   90.00
#
_symmetry.space_group_name_H-M   'P 1'
#
loop_
_entity.id
_entity.type
_entity.pdbx_description
1 polymer ?
#
loop_
_entity_poly.entity_id
_entity_poly.type
_entity_poly.pdbx_seq_one_letter_code
_entity_poly.pdbx_strand_id
1 'polypeptide(L)'
;MSDIKLALDQIINKRDRYMVAEAYYEGANDEVFTHQRWYRLFRNEQSRFSGVTPFRFNFSKTVVDAVHNRLEIEQVETTSPAGDAYINKIWEQTDLKLDINEIHRNALVYGDCYAIVWPDMDGNLAIDYNSPMTTTLVYDQENPRVKSFATKMWQITDAADRKVIKINMYYTDRIEKYEGLGELDSLNGLPNLTLVETVVNPWNEIPVFHFRTNKPYGRPEHADAFGPQDAINKLISTHMMTVDYQGAPQRYALSNGGSSSEIDDFSEDDTARENIGALQNGPGQLWYLQGVQSVGQFPAADPSTFTNPVNEFVSDMAAITSTPVHYFSSTTYLPSGQALRVAEAPLFKKVLNRQLALGSTWRDLFKFMLKIEGIVADVDIDWKSPESIDSLDQWDIAVRKKSVGVPLEQILLELGYDPEIAKIIADEAMANTTDNANSTEVALRGTGLNTNNLALQQVAAEQNNTGE
;
A
#
# COMPACT_ATOMS: atom_id res chain seq x y z
N MET A 1 37.58 -1.94 -5.12
CA MET A 1 37.56 -2.26 -3.66
C MET A 1 36.88 -1.17 -2.82
N SER A 2 37.14 0.14 -3.02
CA SER A 2 36.47 1.22 -2.28
C SER A 2 34.97 1.25 -2.53
N ASP A 3 34.56 1.08 -3.80
CA ASP A 3 33.17 1.15 -4.23
C ASP A 3 32.34 -0.01 -3.69
N ILE A 4 32.90 -1.22 -3.68
CA ILE A 4 32.26 -2.40 -3.10
C ILE A 4 32.03 -2.18 -1.60
N LYS A 5 33.02 -1.63 -0.89
CA LYS A 5 32.88 -1.32 0.53
C LYS A 5 31.79 -0.28 0.77
N LEU A 6 31.75 0.78 -0.04
CA LEU A 6 30.73 1.81 0.07
C LEU A 6 29.31 1.24 -0.18
N ALA A 7 29.17 0.37 -1.17
CA ALA A 7 27.89 -0.30 -1.46
C ALA A 7 27.45 -1.21 -0.32
N LEU A 8 28.37 -2.02 0.20
CA LEU A 8 28.08 -2.91 1.33
C LEU A 8 27.69 -2.13 2.58
N ASP A 9 28.42 -1.09 2.92
CA ASP A 9 28.09 -0.22 4.06
C ASP A 9 26.70 0.41 3.89
N GLN A 10 26.32 0.82 2.68
CA GLN A 10 24.98 1.35 2.42
C GLN A 10 23.89 0.28 2.58
N ILE A 11 24.09 -0.93 2.07
CA ILE A 11 23.12 -2.02 2.18
C ILE A 11 22.95 -2.41 3.67
N ILE A 12 24.04 -2.62 4.39
CA ILE A 12 24.01 -3.01 5.80
C ILE A 12 23.30 -1.93 6.64
N ASN A 13 23.68 -0.66 6.47
CA ASN A 13 23.10 0.43 7.25
C ASN A 13 21.60 0.66 7.01
N LYS A 14 21.08 0.23 5.86
CA LYS A 14 19.65 0.39 5.52
C LYS A 14 18.83 -0.87 5.79
N ARG A 15 19.49 -2.02 5.92
CA ARG A 15 18.84 -3.33 6.02
C ARG A 15 17.83 -3.40 7.16
N ASP A 16 18.22 -2.95 8.35
CA ASP A 16 17.35 -2.99 9.53
C ASP A 16 16.06 -2.19 9.30
N ARG A 17 16.17 -1.02 8.64
CA ARG A 17 15.00 -0.20 8.30
C ARG A 17 14.06 -0.93 7.34
N TYR A 18 14.61 -1.63 6.35
CA TYR A 18 13.79 -2.40 5.40
C TYR A 18 13.15 -3.61 6.06
N MET A 19 13.88 -4.33 6.92
CA MET A 19 13.33 -5.45 7.69
C MET A 19 12.19 -5.02 8.62
N VAL A 20 12.33 -3.89 9.29
CA VAL A 20 11.27 -3.30 10.13
C VAL A 20 10.05 -2.95 9.26
N ALA A 21 10.26 -2.29 8.12
CA ALA A 21 9.17 -1.92 7.23
C ALA A 21 8.40 -3.16 6.71
N GLU A 22 9.11 -4.20 6.30
CA GLU A 22 8.51 -5.46 5.89
C GLU A 22 7.73 -6.13 7.02
N ALA A 23 8.31 -6.18 8.23
CA ALA A 23 7.65 -6.75 9.40
C ALA A 23 6.33 -6.04 9.74
N TYR A 24 6.27 -4.71 9.62
CA TYR A 24 5.02 -3.97 9.80
C TYR A 24 4.02 -4.21 8.66
N TYR A 25 4.48 -4.35 7.43
CA TYR A 25 3.61 -4.65 6.30
C TYR A 25 3.02 -6.06 6.41
N GLU A 26 3.83 -7.06 6.75
CA GLU A 26 3.39 -8.45 6.93
C GLU A 26 2.70 -8.72 8.28
N GLY A 27 2.71 -7.75 9.20
CA GLY A 27 2.17 -7.94 10.54
C GLY A 27 3.02 -8.89 11.40
N ALA A 28 4.29 -9.07 11.04
CA ALA A 28 5.24 -9.93 11.75
C ALA A 28 6.08 -9.18 12.79
N ASN A 29 5.66 -7.99 13.20
CA ASN A 29 6.34 -7.17 14.19
C ASN A 29 6.26 -7.79 15.59
N ASP A 30 7.38 -8.35 16.07
CA ASP A 30 7.47 -9.03 17.37
C ASP A 30 7.76 -8.07 18.55
N GLU A 31 8.07 -6.81 18.29
CA GLU A 31 8.46 -5.83 19.31
C GLU A 31 7.27 -5.16 20.03
N VAL A 32 6.05 -5.64 19.82
CA VAL A 32 4.89 -5.12 20.55
C VAL A 32 5.11 -5.33 22.05
N PHE A 33 5.05 -4.25 22.84
CA PHE A 33 5.18 -4.19 24.29
C PHE A 33 4.07 -4.98 25.02
N THR A 34 3.95 -6.25 24.74
CA THR A 34 3.11 -7.14 25.50
C THR A 34 3.87 -7.63 26.72
N HIS A 35 3.20 -7.69 27.84
CA HIS A 35 3.74 -8.27 29.06
C HIS A 35 4.31 -9.66 28.70
N GLN A 36 5.61 -9.92 28.87
CA GLN A 36 6.32 -11.13 28.41
C GLN A 36 5.59 -12.44 28.73
N ARG A 37 4.83 -12.46 29.83
CA ARG A 37 4.05 -13.63 30.26
C ARG A 37 2.91 -13.94 29.28
N TRP A 38 2.19 -12.92 28.78
CA TRP A 38 1.06 -13.07 27.89
C TRP A 38 1.49 -13.33 26.46
N TYR A 39 2.55 -12.67 26.03
CA TYR A 39 3.20 -12.97 24.75
C TYR A 39 3.63 -14.44 24.66
N ARG A 40 4.19 -15.02 25.74
CA ARG A 40 4.55 -16.43 25.80
C ARG A 40 3.31 -17.35 25.76
N LEU A 41 2.21 -16.96 26.41
CA LEU A 41 0.98 -17.74 26.39
C LEU A 41 0.35 -17.77 24.99
N PHE A 42 0.20 -16.62 24.37
CA PHE A 42 -0.29 -16.53 22.99
C PHE A 42 0.64 -17.24 22.00
N ARG A 43 1.94 -17.09 22.15
CA ARG A 43 2.92 -17.74 21.29
C ARG A 43 2.97 -19.26 21.52
N ASN A 44 2.88 -19.74 22.75
CA ASN A 44 2.95 -21.17 23.05
C ASN A 44 1.69 -21.93 22.65
N GLU A 45 0.52 -21.35 22.72
CA GLU A 45 -0.68 -21.99 22.21
C GLU A 45 -0.71 -22.04 20.67
N GLN A 46 -0.21 -20.99 20.03
CA GLN A 46 -0.12 -20.94 18.57
C GLN A 46 1.05 -21.76 18.00
N SER A 47 2.15 -21.93 18.72
CA SER A 47 3.28 -22.73 18.25
C SER A 47 2.99 -24.23 18.18
N ARG A 48 1.91 -24.70 18.79
CA ARG A 48 1.42 -26.08 18.63
C ARG A 48 0.78 -26.33 17.27
N PHE A 49 0.35 -25.27 16.57
CA PHE A 49 -0.15 -25.31 15.21
C PHE A 49 0.87 -24.62 14.31
N SER A 50 1.81 -25.40 13.79
CA SER A 50 2.82 -24.97 12.82
C SER A 50 2.14 -24.19 11.67
N GLY A 51 2.37 -22.87 11.58
CA GLY A 51 1.88 -22.01 10.51
C GLY A 51 0.77 -21.01 10.87
N VAL A 52 0.38 -20.90 12.15
CA VAL A 52 -0.60 -19.87 12.55
C VAL A 52 0.10 -18.56 12.87
N THR A 53 -0.25 -17.51 12.12
CA THR A 53 0.22 -16.14 12.40
C THR A 53 -0.39 -15.64 13.72
N PRO A 54 0.35 -14.90 14.55
CA PRO A 54 -0.19 -14.32 15.78
C PRO A 54 -1.39 -13.42 15.48
N PHE A 55 -2.40 -13.44 16.34
CA PHE A 55 -3.57 -12.58 16.22
C PHE A 55 -3.13 -11.12 16.37
N ARG A 56 -3.25 -10.37 15.27
CA ARG A 56 -2.89 -8.94 15.21
C ARG A 56 -3.80 -8.24 14.22
N PHE A 57 -4.17 -7.02 14.56
CA PHE A 57 -4.70 -6.09 13.56
C PHE A 57 -3.53 -5.44 12.85
N ASN A 58 -3.48 -5.55 11.52
CA ASN A 58 -2.42 -4.93 10.72
C ASN A 58 -2.99 -3.80 9.86
N PHE A 59 -3.10 -2.63 10.45
CA PHE A 59 -3.53 -1.42 9.76
C PHE A 59 -2.39 -0.78 8.95
N SER A 60 -1.12 -1.07 9.28
CA SER A 60 0.03 -0.59 8.50
C SER A 60 -0.02 -1.06 7.06
N LYS A 61 -0.48 -2.30 6.82
CA LYS A 61 -0.71 -2.83 5.48
C LYS A 61 -1.75 -2.01 4.72
N THR A 62 -2.85 -1.64 5.37
CA THR A 62 -3.92 -0.83 4.76
C THR A 62 -3.40 0.50 4.22
N VAL A 63 -2.45 1.13 4.91
CA VAL A 63 -1.84 2.41 4.46
C VAL A 63 -1.09 2.25 3.14
N VAL A 64 -0.37 1.14 2.96
CA VAL A 64 0.35 0.83 1.72
C VAL A 64 -0.65 0.45 0.62
N ASP A 65 -1.56 -0.47 0.91
CA ASP A 65 -2.50 -1.01 -0.06
C ASP A 65 -3.47 0.07 -0.59
N ALA A 66 -3.84 1.05 0.24
CA ALA A 66 -4.68 2.19 -0.17
C ALA A 66 -4.04 3.02 -1.29
N VAL A 67 -2.72 3.17 -1.26
CA VAL A 67 -1.95 3.84 -2.33
C VAL A 67 -1.69 2.90 -3.48
N HIS A 68 -1.24 1.68 -3.19
CA HIS A 68 -0.85 0.68 -4.19
C HIS A 68 -1.99 0.33 -5.14
N ASN A 69 -3.20 0.09 -4.62
CA ASN A 69 -4.39 -0.25 -5.41
C ASN A 69 -4.83 0.85 -6.40
N ARG A 70 -4.23 2.05 -6.31
CA ARG A 70 -4.49 3.19 -7.19
C ARG A 70 -3.30 3.53 -8.10
N LEU A 71 -2.22 2.75 -8.04
CA LEU A 71 -1.02 2.91 -8.86
C LEU A 71 -1.08 1.93 -10.04
N GLU A 72 -1.92 2.21 -11.01
CA GLU A 72 -2.06 1.40 -12.23
C GLU A 72 -1.60 2.20 -13.43
N ILE A 73 -0.65 1.66 -14.21
CA ILE A 73 -0.27 2.20 -15.51
C ILE A 73 -1.30 1.72 -16.52
N GLU A 74 -1.98 2.66 -17.19
CA GLU A 74 -2.97 2.36 -18.19
C GLU A 74 -2.33 2.06 -19.54
N GLN A 75 -1.41 2.95 -19.94
CA GLN A 75 -0.73 2.85 -21.23
C GLN A 75 0.66 3.47 -21.16
N VAL A 76 1.54 3.02 -22.04
CA VAL A 76 2.85 3.63 -22.26
C VAL A 76 2.90 4.05 -23.72
N GLU A 77 2.99 5.34 -23.96
CA GLU A 77 3.04 5.94 -25.27
C GLU A 77 4.45 6.36 -25.65
N THR A 78 4.78 6.29 -26.93
CA THR A 78 6.06 6.78 -27.44
C THR A 78 5.87 7.71 -28.61
N THR A 79 6.87 8.53 -28.90
CA THR A 79 6.86 9.40 -30.08
C THR A 79 7.13 8.67 -31.40
N SER A 80 7.29 7.33 -31.38
CA SER A 80 7.62 6.50 -32.53
C SER A 80 6.68 5.30 -32.64
N PRO A 81 6.02 5.10 -33.79
CA PRO A 81 5.18 3.91 -33.98
C PRO A 81 5.92 2.58 -33.81
N ALA A 82 7.23 2.55 -34.09
CA ALA A 82 8.06 1.37 -33.84
C ALA A 82 8.28 1.14 -32.34
N GLY A 83 8.38 2.22 -31.55
CA GLY A 83 8.45 2.16 -30.09
C GLY A 83 7.16 1.64 -29.49
N ASP A 84 6.00 2.15 -29.91
CA ASP A 84 4.70 1.68 -29.46
C ASP A 84 4.49 0.19 -29.76
N ALA A 85 4.82 -0.24 -30.98
CA ALA A 85 4.73 -1.64 -31.37
C ALA A 85 5.63 -2.55 -30.51
N TYR A 86 6.84 -2.09 -30.19
CA TYR A 86 7.77 -2.84 -29.33
C TYR A 86 7.26 -2.94 -27.89
N ILE A 87 6.83 -1.82 -27.30
CA ILE A 87 6.30 -1.80 -25.93
C ILE A 87 5.03 -2.65 -25.82
N ASN A 88 4.10 -2.51 -26.77
CA ASN A 88 2.88 -3.32 -26.79
C ASN A 88 3.20 -4.83 -26.92
N LYS A 89 4.19 -5.19 -27.71
CA LYS A 89 4.65 -6.57 -27.82
C LYS A 89 5.13 -7.12 -26.47
N ILE A 90 5.96 -6.38 -25.73
CA ILE A 90 6.42 -6.79 -24.41
C ILE A 90 5.23 -6.86 -23.45
N TRP A 91 4.36 -5.86 -23.47
CA TRP A 91 3.18 -5.78 -22.59
C TRP A 91 2.23 -6.97 -22.75
N GLU A 92 2.08 -7.50 -23.95
CA GLU A 92 1.22 -8.65 -24.24
C GLU A 92 1.91 -10.00 -24.06
N GLN A 93 3.23 -10.07 -24.31
CA GLN A 93 3.97 -11.34 -24.34
C GLN A 93 4.69 -11.70 -23.06
N THR A 94 4.77 -10.76 -22.09
CA THR A 94 5.42 -10.98 -20.81
C THR A 94 4.47 -10.69 -19.66
N ASP A 95 4.85 -11.10 -18.43
CA ASP A 95 4.12 -10.81 -17.20
C ASP A 95 4.39 -9.38 -16.67
N LEU A 96 4.68 -8.43 -17.59
CA LEU A 96 5.10 -7.07 -17.24
C LEU A 96 4.12 -6.36 -16.29
N LYS A 97 2.81 -6.58 -16.45
CA LYS A 97 1.81 -6.02 -15.53
C LYS A 97 1.98 -6.52 -14.11
N LEU A 98 2.34 -7.79 -13.96
CA LEU A 98 2.59 -8.39 -12.64
C LEU A 98 3.87 -7.85 -12.04
N ASP A 99 4.94 -7.72 -12.84
CA ASP A 99 6.22 -7.17 -12.43
C ASP A 99 6.10 -5.70 -12.01
N ILE A 100 5.34 -4.90 -12.76
CA ILE A 100 5.04 -3.49 -12.43
C ILE A 100 4.33 -3.41 -11.07
N ASN A 101 3.33 -4.26 -10.86
CA ASN A 101 2.57 -4.31 -9.61
C ASN A 101 3.47 -4.67 -8.43
N GLU A 102 4.34 -5.67 -8.59
CA GLU A 102 5.31 -6.06 -7.57
C GLU A 102 6.31 -4.95 -7.26
N ILE A 103 6.85 -4.29 -8.28
CA ILE A 103 7.78 -3.16 -8.15
C ILE A 103 7.10 -2.01 -7.40
N HIS A 104 5.85 -1.64 -7.76
CA HIS A 104 5.11 -0.58 -7.09
C HIS A 104 4.87 -0.90 -5.61
N ARG A 105 4.39 -2.12 -5.31
CA ARG A 105 4.17 -2.56 -3.93
C ARG A 105 5.45 -2.48 -3.11
N ASN A 106 6.55 -3.03 -3.62
CA ASN A 106 7.81 -3.06 -2.90
C ASN A 106 8.45 -1.68 -2.76
N ALA A 107 8.30 -0.80 -3.75
CA ALA A 107 8.70 0.60 -3.65
C ALA A 107 7.96 1.35 -2.52
N LEU A 108 6.68 1.04 -2.30
CA LEU A 108 5.91 1.63 -1.19
C LEU A 108 6.28 1.01 0.16
N VAL A 109 6.47 -0.32 0.21
CA VAL A 109 6.80 -1.04 1.46
C VAL A 109 8.16 -0.64 1.99
N TYR A 110 9.19 -0.65 1.16
CA TYR A 110 10.56 -0.33 1.58
C TYR A 110 10.92 1.15 1.45
N GLY A 111 10.18 1.88 0.61
CA GLY A 111 10.52 3.23 0.17
C GLY A 111 11.47 3.26 -1.03
N ASP A 112 12.26 2.21 -1.19
CA ASP A 112 13.23 2.00 -2.26
C ASP A 112 13.01 0.62 -2.90
N CYS A 113 13.16 0.53 -4.22
CA CYS A 113 13.07 -0.72 -4.97
C CYS A 113 13.93 -0.58 -6.23
N TYR A 114 14.45 -1.68 -6.73
CA TYR A 114 15.32 -1.66 -7.91
C TYR A 114 14.80 -2.59 -8.98
N ALA A 115 14.87 -2.16 -10.23
CA ALA A 115 14.70 -3.02 -11.39
C ALA A 115 16.00 -3.06 -12.19
N ILE A 116 16.39 -4.23 -12.64
CA ILE A 116 17.53 -4.43 -13.52
C ILE A 116 17.00 -4.86 -14.88
N VAL A 117 17.43 -4.16 -15.93
CA VAL A 117 17.09 -4.47 -17.31
C VAL A 117 18.32 -4.98 -18.01
N TRP A 118 18.29 -6.24 -18.42
CA TRP A 118 19.40 -6.87 -19.13
C TRP A 118 18.88 -7.93 -20.10
N PRO A 119 19.45 -8.07 -21.31
CA PRO A 119 19.06 -9.14 -22.21
C PRO A 119 19.43 -10.51 -21.66
N ASP A 120 18.53 -11.47 -21.82
CA ASP A 120 18.79 -12.87 -21.54
C ASP A 120 19.74 -13.51 -22.58
N MET A 121 19.97 -14.83 -22.49
CA MET A 121 20.83 -15.55 -23.42
C MET A 121 20.27 -15.59 -24.85
N ASP A 122 18.96 -15.41 -25.00
CA ASP A 122 18.25 -15.40 -26.29
C ASP A 122 18.12 -13.98 -26.86
N GLY A 123 18.59 -12.96 -26.10
CA GLY A 123 18.54 -11.55 -26.47
C GLY A 123 17.22 -10.85 -26.11
N ASN A 124 16.30 -11.52 -25.43
CA ASN A 124 15.05 -10.88 -24.98
C ASN A 124 15.33 -10.01 -23.74
N LEU A 125 14.70 -8.85 -23.68
CA LEU A 125 14.78 -7.97 -22.52
C LEU A 125 13.78 -8.41 -21.44
N ALA A 126 14.28 -8.54 -20.20
CA ALA A 126 13.48 -8.76 -19.01
C ALA A 126 13.67 -7.61 -18.04
N ILE A 127 12.64 -7.32 -17.27
CA ILE A 127 12.64 -6.38 -16.17
C ILE A 127 12.64 -7.19 -14.88
N ASP A 128 13.80 -7.33 -14.26
CA ASP A 128 13.94 -8.09 -13.02
C ASP A 128 13.77 -7.19 -11.79
N TYR A 129 12.78 -7.51 -10.95
CA TYR A 129 12.69 -6.93 -9.62
C TYR A 129 13.89 -7.30 -8.75
N ASN A 130 14.42 -6.35 -8.00
CA ASN A 130 15.51 -6.56 -7.06
C ASN A 130 15.25 -5.83 -5.75
N SER A 131 15.33 -6.61 -4.66
CA SER A 131 15.10 -6.12 -3.30
C SER A 131 16.17 -5.09 -2.88
N PRO A 132 15.78 -4.03 -2.16
CA PRO A 132 16.72 -3.05 -1.60
C PRO A 132 17.59 -3.62 -0.47
N MET A 133 17.26 -4.83 0.04
CA MET A 133 18.09 -5.55 1.00
C MET A 133 19.37 -6.14 0.37
N THR A 134 19.36 -6.35 -0.94
CA THR A 134 20.45 -6.98 -1.69
C THR A 134 21.00 -6.11 -2.81
N THR A 135 20.31 -5.06 -3.16
CA THR A 135 20.66 -4.17 -4.27
C THR A 135 20.69 -2.74 -3.82
N THR A 136 21.68 -1.98 -4.26
CA THR A 136 21.78 -0.54 -4.03
C THR A 136 22.30 0.19 -5.25
N LEU A 137 21.88 1.44 -5.41
CA LEU A 137 22.40 2.36 -6.40
C LEU A 137 23.00 3.56 -5.67
N VAL A 138 24.27 3.81 -5.92
CA VAL A 138 25.02 4.90 -5.33
C VAL A 138 25.00 6.10 -6.27
N TYR A 139 24.62 7.24 -5.73
CA TYR A 139 24.62 8.53 -6.43
C TYR A 139 25.93 9.26 -6.19
N ASP A 140 26.29 10.12 -7.14
CA ASP A 140 27.41 11.03 -6.98
C ASP A 140 27.19 11.96 -5.78
N GLN A 141 28.25 12.20 -5.00
CA GLN A 141 28.17 12.99 -3.77
C GLN A 141 27.97 14.49 -4.05
N GLU A 142 28.53 14.98 -5.15
CA GLU A 142 28.41 16.39 -5.55
C GLU A 142 27.10 16.62 -6.31
N ASN A 143 26.65 15.64 -7.11
CA ASN A 143 25.42 15.71 -7.87
C ASN A 143 24.53 14.47 -7.66
N PRO A 144 23.61 14.51 -6.68
CA PRO A 144 22.73 13.36 -6.36
C PRO A 144 21.73 12.97 -7.49
N ARG A 145 21.80 13.62 -8.64
CA ARG A 145 21.03 13.24 -9.84
C ARG A 145 21.79 12.27 -10.73
N VAL A 146 23.11 12.19 -10.57
CA VAL A 146 23.97 11.32 -11.38
C VAL A 146 24.18 9.99 -10.65
N LYS A 147 23.96 8.89 -11.37
CA LYS A 147 24.26 7.54 -10.89
C LYS A 147 25.76 7.30 -11.00
N SER A 148 26.43 6.92 -9.90
CA SER A 148 27.86 6.56 -9.92
C SER A 148 28.05 5.10 -10.29
N PHE A 149 27.43 4.20 -9.56
CA PHE A 149 27.42 2.77 -9.83
C PHE A 149 26.26 2.11 -9.08
N ALA A 150 25.93 0.86 -9.47
CA ALA A 150 24.96 0.05 -8.73
C ALA A 150 25.58 -1.30 -8.36
N THR A 151 25.00 -1.94 -7.36
CA THR A 151 25.50 -3.22 -6.84
C THR A 151 24.31 -4.13 -6.56
N LYS A 152 24.43 -5.39 -6.99
CA LYS A 152 23.54 -6.50 -6.59
C LYS A 152 24.35 -7.57 -5.90
N MET A 153 23.91 -8.01 -4.72
CA MET A 153 24.49 -9.13 -3.97
C MET A 153 23.47 -10.24 -3.83
N TRP A 154 23.94 -11.46 -3.88
CA TRP A 154 23.11 -12.62 -3.52
C TRP A 154 24.03 -13.76 -3.04
N GLN A 155 23.43 -14.74 -2.38
CA GLN A 155 24.11 -15.92 -1.90
C GLN A 155 23.63 -17.15 -2.66
N ILE A 156 24.57 -18.01 -3.00
CA ILE A 156 24.28 -19.35 -3.53
C ILE A 156 24.98 -20.38 -2.66
N THR A 157 24.50 -21.62 -2.70
CA THR A 157 25.19 -22.77 -2.13
C THR A 157 25.84 -23.53 -3.27
N ASP A 158 27.15 -23.75 -3.18
CA ASP A 158 27.88 -24.49 -4.22
C ASP A 158 27.67 -26.02 -4.07
N ALA A 159 28.22 -26.78 -5.03
CA ALA A 159 28.12 -28.25 -5.04
C ALA A 159 28.78 -28.93 -3.82
N ALA A 160 29.62 -28.20 -3.07
CA ALA A 160 30.27 -28.66 -1.86
C ALA A 160 29.58 -28.15 -0.58
N ASP A 161 28.34 -27.71 -0.68
CA ASP A 161 27.52 -27.15 0.42
C ASP A 161 28.18 -25.93 1.13
N ARG A 162 28.99 -25.17 0.37
CA ARG A 162 29.60 -23.94 0.88
C ARG A 162 28.78 -22.72 0.42
N LYS A 163 28.57 -21.78 1.33
CA LYS A 163 27.89 -20.50 1.02
C LYS A 163 28.86 -19.59 0.27
N VAL A 164 28.47 -19.22 -0.94
CA VAL A 164 29.23 -18.32 -1.84
C VAL A 164 28.41 -17.07 -2.03
N ILE A 165 29.01 -15.91 -1.74
CA ILE A 165 28.46 -14.60 -2.00
C ILE A 165 28.89 -14.19 -3.40
N LYS A 166 27.92 -13.78 -4.22
CA LYS A 166 28.13 -13.18 -5.55
C LYS A 166 27.76 -11.72 -5.51
N ILE A 167 28.63 -10.89 -6.12
CA ILE A 167 28.42 -9.44 -6.21
C ILE A 167 28.63 -8.99 -7.65
N ASN A 168 27.63 -8.35 -8.22
CA ASN A 168 27.75 -7.65 -9.49
C ASN A 168 27.83 -6.14 -9.23
N MET A 169 28.86 -5.52 -9.78
CA MET A 169 29.03 -4.07 -9.79
C MET A 169 28.72 -3.55 -11.20
N TYR A 170 27.72 -2.67 -11.29
CA TYR A 170 27.26 -2.11 -12.57
C TYR A 170 27.80 -0.68 -12.71
N TYR A 171 28.68 -0.50 -13.68
CA TYR A 171 29.18 0.80 -14.10
C TYR A 171 28.60 1.19 -15.46
N THR A 172 28.86 2.40 -15.90
CA THR A 172 28.40 2.88 -17.21
C THR A 172 29.03 2.11 -18.38
N ASP A 173 30.30 1.73 -18.23
CA ASP A 173 31.13 1.12 -19.28
C ASP A 173 31.29 -0.41 -19.13
N ARG A 174 31.07 -0.95 -17.92
CA ARG A 174 31.32 -2.36 -17.63
C ARG A 174 30.50 -2.88 -16.47
N ILE A 175 30.44 -4.20 -16.37
CA ILE A 175 29.89 -4.95 -15.21
C ILE A 175 31.02 -5.83 -14.69
N GLU A 176 31.37 -5.67 -13.43
CA GLU A 176 32.36 -6.50 -12.75
C GLU A 176 31.63 -7.52 -11.85
N LYS A 177 31.98 -8.80 -12.00
CA LYS A 177 31.40 -9.89 -11.22
C LYS A 177 32.43 -10.44 -10.23
N TYR A 178 32.07 -10.41 -8.96
CA TYR A 178 32.91 -10.86 -7.85
C TYR A 178 32.28 -12.06 -7.16
N GLU A 179 33.12 -12.95 -6.66
CA GLU A 179 32.73 -14.09 -5.82
C GLU A 179 33.62 -14.17 -4.58
N GLY A 180 33.03 -14.61 -3.47
CA GLY A 180 33.74 -14.83 -2.22
C GLY A 180 33.02 -15.83 -1.33
N LEU A 181 33.75 -16.53 -0.48
CA LEU A 181 33.16 -17.42 0.52
C LEU A 181 32.66 -16.60 1.70
N GLY A 182 31.44 -16.85 2.13
CA GLY A 182 30.81 -16.15 3.25
C GLY A 182 29.31 -16.31 3.29
N GLU A 183 28.71 -15.77 4.33
CA GLU A 183 27.27 -15.76 4.55
C GLU A 183 26.76 -14.32 4.55
N LEU A 184 25.70 -14.06 3.77
CA LEU A 184 25.15 -12.71 3.58
C LEU A 184 24.61 -12.10 4.89
N ASP A 185 24.08 -12.96 5.78
CA ASP A 185 23.47 -12.53 7.05
C ASP A 185 24.51 -12.21 8.15
N SER A 186 25.72 -12.72 8.02
CA SER A 186 26.80 -12.52 8.98
C SER A 186 27.91 -11.59 8.48
N LEU A 187 27.61 -10.74 7.48
CA LEU A 187 28.58 -9.80 6.91
C LEU A 187 28.96 -8.68 7.89
N ASN A 188 29.89 -8.98 8.80
CA ASN A 188 30.55 -7.98 9.65
C ASN A 188 31.82 -7.39 9.01
N GLY A 189 32.02 -7.59 7.71
CA GLY A 189 33.18 -7.12 6.96
C GLY A 189 33.17 -7.58 5.51
N LEU A 190 34.13 -7.09 4.72
CA LEU A 190 34.30 -7.51 3.33
C LEU A 190 34.78 -8.98 3.32
N PRO A 191 34.03 -9.91 2.70
CA PRO A 191 34.57 -11.23 2.41
C PRO A 191 35.78 -11.10 1.47
N ASN A 192 36.64 -12.12 1.43
CA ASN A 192 37.72 -12.20 0.45
C ASN A 192 37.09 -12.35 -0.95
N LEU A 193 36.86 -11.25 -1.64
CA LEU A 193 36.23 -11.20 -2.97
C LEU A 193 37.31 -11.31 -4.04
N THR A 194 37.07 -12.19 -4.99
CA THR A 194 37.88 -12.32 -6.21
C THR A 194 37.05 -11.85 -7.41
N LEU A 195 37.65 -11.06 -8.28
CA LEU A 195 37.04 -10.70 -9.57
C LEU A 195 37.07 -11.92 -10.47
N VAL A 196 35.89 -12.38 -10.89
CA VAL A 196 35.71 -13.56 -11.72
C VAL A 196 35.62 -13.18 -13.19
N GLU A 197 34.86 -12.12 -13.49
CA GLU A 197 34.57 -11.72 -14.84
C GLU A 197 34.34 -10.21 -14.95
N THR A 198 34.71 -9.63 -16.09
CA THR A 198 34.33 -8.27 -16.46
C THR A 198 33.63 -8.31 -17.81
N VAL A 199 32.36 -7.88 -17.84
CA VAL A 199 31.53 -7.80 -19.04
C VAL A 199 31.46 -6.34 -19.50
N VAL A 200 31.65 -6.09 -20.80
CA VAL A 200 31.51 -4.73 -21.35
C VAL A 200 30.03 -4.35 -21.37
N ASN A 201 29.74 -3.12 -20.95
CA ASN A 201 28.42 -2.52 -21.08
C ASN A 201 28.34 -1.66 -22.35
N PRO A 202 27.73 -2.14 -23.44
CA PRO A 202 27.75 -1.43 -24.72
C PRO A 202 26.87 -0.18 -24.76
N TRP A 203 25.95 -0.02 -23.79
CA TRP A 203 24.97 1.08 -23.79
C TRP A 203 25.44 2.33 -23.08
N ASN A 204 26.60 2.30 -22.40
CA ASN A 204 27.17 3.41 -21.63
C ASN A 204 26.18 4.01 -20.62
N GLU A 205 25.33 3.17 -20.00
CA GLU A 205 24.33 3.54 -19.00
C GLU A 205 24.18 2.43 -17.98
N ILE A 206 23.97 2.78 -16.70
CA ILE A 206 23.80 1.80 -15.64
C ILE A 206 22.42 1.15 -15.79
N PRO A 207 22.31 -0.18 -16.04
CA PRO A 207 21.07 -0.87 -16.32
C PRO A 207 20.23 -1.14 -15.05
N VAL A 208 20.40 -0.32 -14.02
CA VAL A 208 19.69 -0.42 -12.73
C VAL A 208 18.86 0.84 -12.52
N PHE A 209 17.56 0.62 -12.33
CA PHE A 209 16.57 1.67 -12.16
C PHE A 209 16.06 1.67 -10.73
N HIS A 210 16.11 2.84 -10.09
CA HIS A 210 15.76 3.02 -8.69
C HIS A 210 14.37 3.64 -8.55
N PHE A 211 13.40 2.82 -8.21
CA PHE A 211 12.06 3.26 -7.84
C PHE A 211 12.05 3.68 -6.38
N ARG A 212 11.64 4.92 -6.11
CA ARG A 212 11.75 5.51 -4.78
C ARG A 212 10.60 6.44 -4.49
N THR A 213 10.16 6.45 -3.23
CA THR A 213 9.10 7.33 -2.76
C THR A 213 9.57 8.76 -2.50
N ASN A 214 10.88 8.98 -2.32
CA ASN A 214 11.50 10.27 -2.06
C ASN A 214 12.95 10.30 -2.57
N LYS A 215 13.59 11.47 -2.59
CA LYS A 215 14.98 11.70 -3.05
C LYS A 215 15.90 12.01 -1.88
N PRO A 216 17.20 11.59 -1.89
CA PRO A 216 17.81 10.69 -2.86
C PRO A 216 17.41 9.22 -2.68
N TYR A 217 17.01 8.83 -1.47
CA TYR A 217 16.48 7.51 -1.11
C TYR A 217 15.10 7.66 -0.48
N GLY A 218 14.26 6.66 -0.70
CA GLY A 218 12.88 6.68 -0.28
C GLY A 218 12.67 6.43 1.23
N ARG A 219 11.43 6.56 1.63
CA ARG A 219 10.93 6.24 2.97
C ARG A 219 9.72 5.33 2.82
N PRO A 220 9.57 4.27 3.64
CA PRO A 220 8.38 3.43 3.65
C PRO A 220 7.09 4.25 3.75
N GLU A 221 6.10 3.92 2.96
CA GLU A 221 4.84 4.67 2.89
C GLU A 221 4.07 4.66 4.22
N HIS A 222 4.20 3.56 4.97
CA HIS A 222 3.56 3.32 6.26
C HIS A 222 4.45 3.61 7.47
N ALA A 223 5.60 4.28 7.26
CA ALA A 223 6.54 4.54 8.37
C ALA A 223 5.93 5.35 9.52
N ASP A 224 4.99 6.25 9.22
CA ASP A 224 4.30 7.04 10.25
C ASP A 224 3.21 6.23 10.98
N ALA A 225 2.82 5.08 10.46
CA ALA A 225 1.85 4.19 11.09
C ALA A 225 2.45 3.26 12.16
N PHE A 226 3.78 3.13 12.25
CA PHE A 226 4.41 2.16 13.15
C PHE A 226 4.05 2.37 14.61
N GLY A 227 4.21 3.59 15.12
CA GLY A 227 3.88 3.92 16.50
C GLY A 227 2.41 3.70 16.87
N PRO A 228 1.46 4.27 16.11
CA PRO A 228 0.04 4.00 16.30
C PRO A 228 -0.33 2.52 16.19
N GLN A 229 0.27 1.77 15.27
CA GLN A 229 0.05 0.34 15.11
C GLN A 229 0.44 -0.45 16.39
N ASP A 230 1.58 -0.12 16.98
CA ASP A 230 2.03 -0.75 18.23
C ASP A 230 1.10 -0.42 19.40
N ALA A 231 0.65 0.84 19.49
CA ALA A 231 -0.30 1.27 20.51
C ALA A 231 -1.63 0.51 20.39
N ILE A 232 -2.16 0.37 19.18
CA ILE A 232 -3.39 -0.39 18.91
C ILE A 232 -3.22 -1.85 19.31
N ASN A 233 -2.16 -2.53 18.88
CA ASN A 233 -1.91 -3.93 19.21
C ASN A 233 -1.75 -4.14 20.72
N LYS A 234 -1.09 -3.22 21.42
CA LYS A 234 -0.96 -3.24 22.87
C LYS A 234 -2.32 -3.11 23.58
N LEU A 235 -3.15 -2.17 23.15
CA LEU A 235 -4.49 -1.97 23.72
C LEU A 235 -5.39 -3.19 23.51
N ILE A 236 -5.38 -3.77 22.30
CA ILE A 236 -6.14 -4.96 21.96
C ILE A 236 -5.69 -6.14 22.83
N SER A 237 -4.37 -6.36 22.96
CA SER A 237 -3.83 -7.42 23.80
C SER A 237 -4.25 -7.24 25.27
N THR A 238 -4.22 -6.00 25.78
CA THR A 238 -4.65 -5.66 27.15
C THR A 238 -6.15 -5.87 27.33
N HIS A 239 -6.95 -5.52 26.31
CA HIS A 239 -8.40 -5.74 26.32
C HIS A 239 -8.72 -7.23 26.39
N MET A 240 -8.08 -8.07 25.57
CA MET A 240 -8.28 -9.53 25.60
C MET A 240 -7.92 -10.12 26.97
N MET A 241 -6.80 -9.68 27.57
CA MET A 241 -6.45 -10.08 28.94
C MET A 241 -7.53 -9.69 29.97
N THR A 242 -8.07 -8.48 29.83
CA THR A 242 -9.10 -7.99 30.73
C THR A 242 -10.36 -8.83 30.59
N VAL A 243 -10.73 -9.23 29.37
CA VAL A 243 -11.88 -10.12 29.12
C VAL A 243 -11.66 -11.48 29.79
N ASP A 244 -10.46 -12.06 29.68
CA ASP A 244 -10.13 -13.35 30.30
C ASP A 244 -10.26 -13.28 31.84
N TYR A 245 -9.72 -12.20 32.47
CA TYR A 245 -9.86 -12.00 33.90
C TYR A 245 -11.30 -11.73 34.35
N GLN A 246 -12.09 -11.08 33.54
CA GLN A 246 -13.46 -10.71 33.87
C GLN A 246 -14.50 -11.76 33.51
N GLY A 247 -14.16 -12.67 32.60
CA GLY A 247 -14.97 -13.87 32.33
C GLY A 247 -15.13 -14.76 33.57
N ALA A 248 -14.19 -14.62 34.53
CA ALA A 248 -14.28 -15.21 35.87
C ALA A 248 -14.09 -14.11 36.94
N PRO A 249 -15.14 -13.33 37.26
CA PRO A 249 -15.01 -12.17 38.14
C PRO A 249 -14.47 -12.60 39.51
N GLN A 250 -13.42 -11.90 39.95
CA GLN A 250 -12.82 -12.16 41.26
C GLN A 250 -13.78 -11.80 42.39
N ARG A 251 -14.02 -12.77 43.24
CA ARG A 251 -14.85 -12.64 44.43
C ARG A 251 -13.94 -12.48 45.66
N TYR A 252 -14.37 -11.72 46.62
CA TYR A 252 -13.67 -11.57 47.88
C TYR A 252 -14.60 -11.88 49.04
N ALA A 253 -14.02 -12.39 50.10
CA ALA A 253 -14.69 -12.65 51.36
C ALA A 253 -13.95 -11.93 52.47
N LEU A 254 -14.67 -11.15 53.27
CA LEU A 254 -14.14 -10.48 54.45
C LEU A 254 -14.46 -11.33 55.67
N SER A 255 -13.43 -11.78 56.39
CA SER A 255 -13.56 -12.46 57.66
C SER A 255 -13.40 -11.45 58.82
N ASN A 256 -14.22 -11.58 59.85
CA ASN A 256 -13.95 -10.88 61.12
C ASN A 256 -12.67 -11.46 61.71
N GLY A 257 -11.60 -10.65 61.75
CA GLY A 257 -10.33 -11.06 62.29
C GLY A 257 -10.46 -11.62 63.72
N GLY A 258 -10.61 -12.93 63.76
CA GLY A 258 -10.29 -13.68 64.94
C GLY A 258 -8.77 -13.55 65.16
N SER A 259 -8.40 -13.25 66.35
CA SER A 259 -7.04 -13.08 66.84
C SER A 259 -6.10 -14.12 66.20
N SER A 260 -5.00 -13.68 65.65
CA SER A 260 -3.93 -14.49 65.03
C SER A 260 -3.28 -15.51 65.99
N SER A 261 -3.82 -15.72 67.18
CA SER A 261 -3.37 -16.69 68.17
C SER A 261 -3.98 -18.10 67.99
N GLU A 262 -4.96 -18.27 67.11
CA GLU A 262 -5.55 -19.60 66.85
C GLU A 262 -5.10 -20.26 65.54
N ILE A 263 -4.22 -19.60 64.78
CA ILE A 263 -3.70 -20.15 63.53
C ILE A 263 -2.44 -20.98 63.73
N ASP A 264 -1.83 -20.88 64.92
CA ASP A 264 -0.55 -21.59 65.21
C ASP A 264 -0.73 -23.05 65.66
N ASP A 265 -1.95 -23.56 65.77
CA ASP A 265 -2.19 -24.97 66.18
C ASP A 265 -2.86 -25.80 65.05
N PHE A 266 -2.45 -25.56 63.79
CA PHE A 266 -2.65 -26.55 62.76
C PHE A 266 -1.51 -27.57 62.79
N SER A 267 -1.80 -28.69 63.46
CA SER A 267 -1.05 -29.93 63.38
C SER A 267 -0.55 -30.24 61.95
N GLU A 268 0.61 -30.86 61.87
CA GLU A 268 1.29 -31.33 60.66
C GLU A 268 0.48 -32.37 59.80
N ASP A 269 -0.81 -32.19 59.70
CA ASP A 269 -1.65 -33.03 58.85
C ASP A 269 -1.83 -32.36 57.48
N ASP A 270 -0.99 -32.76 56.51
CA ASP A 270 -0.99 -32.28 55.13
C ASP A 270 -2.35 -32.39 54.42
N THR A 271 -3.26 -33.19 54.96
CA THR A 271 -4.65 -33.35 54.43
C THR A 271 -5.55 -32.17 54.70
N ALA A 272 -5.26 -31.33 55.75
CA ALA A 272 -6.05 -30.13 56.01
C ALA A 272 -5.64 -28.93 55.14
N ARG A 273 -4.38 -28.93 54.63
CA ARG A 273 -3.90 -27.93 53.68
C ARG A 273 -4.46 -28.11 52.26
N GLU A 274 -4.75 -29.34 51.85
CA GLU A 274 -5.41 -29.60 50.55
C GLU A 274 -6.90 -29.11 50.53
N ASN A 275 -7.56 -28.97 51.63
CA ASN A 275 -8.96 -28.49 51.70
C ASN A 275 -9.15 -26.97 51.81
N ILE A 276 -8.07 -26.20 52.04
CA ILE A 276 -8.05 -24.76 51.71
C ILE A 276 -7.60 -24.59 50.24
N GLY A 277 -7.83 -25.63 49.47
CA GLY A 277 -7.58 -25.71 48.05
C GLY A 277 -8.16 -24.49 47.38
N ALA A 278 -7.32 -23.83 46.62
CA ALA A 278 -7.62 -22.65 45.84
C ALA A 278 -9.09 -22.66 45.41
N LEU A 279 -9.88 -21.74 45.96
CA LEU A 279 -11.28 -21.57 45.57
C LEU A 279 -11.32 -21.48 44.06
N GLN A 280 -11.75 -22.55 43.40
CA GLN A 280 -11.77 -22.61 41.95
C GLN A 280 -12.76 -21.59 41.43
N ASN A 281 -12.25 -20.63 40.66
CA ASN A 281 -13.08 -19.69 39.92
C ASN A 281 -13.51 -20.31 38.60
N GLY A 282 -14.80 -20.62 38.45
CA GLY A 282 -15.36 -21.11 37.22
C GLY A 282 -16.82 -20.69 37.05
N PRO A 283 -17.36 -20.71 35.81
CA PRO A 283 -18.77 -20.43 35.56
C PRO A 283 -19.65 -21.42 36.36
N GLY A 284 -20.57 -20.88 37.17
CA GLY A 284 -21.51 -21.69 37.93
C GLY A 284 -21.00 -22.27 39.25
N GLN A 285 -19.77 -21.98 39.67
CA GLN A 285 -19.26 -22.43 40.98
C GLN A 285 -19.78 -21.53 42.10
N LEU A 286 -20.39 -22.16 43.12
CA LEU A 286 -20.86 -21.52 44.33
C LEU A 286 -19.84 -21.74 45.43
N TRP A 287 -19.34 -20.64 46.01
CA TRP A 287 -18.49 -20.71 47.18
C TRP A 287 -19.32 -20.84 48.45
N TYR A 288 -19.07 -21.91 49.19
CA TYR A 288 -19.64 -22.07 50.53
C TYR A 288 -18.56 -21.67 51.59
N LEU A 289 -18.73 -20.49 52.16
CA LEU A 289 -17.77 -19.92 53.11
C LEU A 289 -18.37 -19.86 54.49
N GLN A 290 -17.69 -20.45 55.50
CA GLN A 290 -18.07 -20.35 56.94
C GLN A 290 -17.26 -19.26 57.60
N GLY A 291 -17.88 -18.54 58.58
CA GLY A 291 -17.21 -17.50 59.34
C GLY A 291 -16.92 -16.19 58.57
N VAL A 292 -17.57 -15.97 57.44
CA VAL A 292 -17.39 -14.78 56.63
C VAL A 292 -18.44 -13.73 56.93
N GLN A 293 -18.02 -12.48 57.18
CA GLN A 293 -18.90 -11.38 57.48
C GLN A 293 -19.53 -10.76 56.23
N SER A 294 -18.79 -10.71 55.15
CA SER A 294 -19.25 -10.15 53.88
C SER A 294 -18.59 -10.84 52.71
N VAL A 295 -19.34 -11.02 51.64
CA VAL A 295 -18.86 -11.53 50.36
C VAL A 295 -19.19 -10.49 49.30
N GLY A 296 -18.22 -10.19 48.43
CA GLY A 296 -18.44 -9.25 47.37
C GLY A 296 -17.74 -9.73 46.09
N GLN A 297 -18.01 -9.03 45.00
CA GLN A 297 -17.41 -9.24 43.74
C GLN A 297 -16.84 -7.91 43.25
N PHE A 298 -15.62 -7.92 42.66
CA PHE A 298 -15.07 -6.73 42.03
C PHE A 298 -15.91 -6.37 40.80
N PRO A 299 -16.22 -5.08 40.57
CA PRO A 299 -16.95 -4.65 39.41
C PRO A 299 -16.19 -5.02 38.13
N ALA A 300 -16.91 -5.42 37.11
CA ALA A 300 -16.32 -5.64 35.77
C ALA A 300 -15.82 -4.30 35.19
N ALA A 301 -14.68 -4.30 34.53
CA ALA A 301 -14.24 -3.11 33.80
C ALA A 301 -15.15 -2.86 32.61
N ASP A 302 -15.37 -1.59 32.30
CA ASP A 302 -16.14 -1.21 31.12
C ASP A 302 -15.31 -1.48 29.84
N PRO A 303 -15.80 -2.30 28.89
CA PRO A 303 -15.13 -2.54 27.62
C PRO A 303 -14.83 -1.27 26.81
N SER A 304 -15.63 -0.21 26.98
CA SER A 304 -15.44 1.06 26.30
C SER A 304 -14.10 1.74 26.65
N THR A 305 -13.55 1.44 27.82
CA THR A 305 -12.23 1.92 28.27
C THR A 305 -11.10 1.49 27.31
N PHE A 306 -11.28 0.41 26.57
CA PHE A 306 -10.30 -0.09 25.60
C PHE A 306 -10.69 0.23 24.15
N THR A 307 -11.97 0.16 23.82
CA THR A 307 -12.43 0.37 22.44
C THR A 307 -12.34 1.84 22.02
N ASN A 308 -12.62 2.78 22.91
CA ASN A 308 -12.53 4.21 22.59
C ASN A 308 -11.09 4.64 22.22
N PRO A 309 -10.03 4.34 23.02
CA PRO A 309 -8.66 4.66 22.64
C PRO A 309 -8.20 3.96 21.35
N VAL A 310 -8.64 2.73 21.06
CA VAL A 310 -8.34 2.07 19.78
C VAL A 310 -8.89 2.87 18.62
N ASN A 311 -10.16 3.31 18.69
CA ASN A 311 -10.77 4.11 17.63
C ASN A 311 -10.09 5.49 17.47
N GLU A 312 -9.62 6.09 18.56
CA GLU A 312 -8.85 7.32 18.54
C GLU A 312 -7.52 7.12 17.82
N PHE A 313 -6.72 6.11 18.18
CA PHE A 313 -5.46 5.80 17.49
C PHE A 313 -5.65 5.43 16.03
N VAL A 314 -6.74 4.75 15.65
CA VAL A 314 -7.08 4.48 14.25
C VAL A 314 -7.37 5.79 13.51
N SER A 315 -8.10 6.72 14.12
CA SER A 315 -8.40 8.03 13.53
C SER A 315 -7.13 8.88 13.37
N ASP A 316 -6.26 8.87 14.39
CA ASP A 316 -4.97 9.56 14.32
C ASP A 316 -4.07 8.96 13.25
N MET A 317 -3.98 7.63 13.15
CA MET A 317 -3.26 6.94 12.09
C MET A 317 -3.77 7.35 10.71
N ALA A 318 -5.09 7.39 10.52
CA ALA A 318 -5.71 7.84 9.28
C ALA A 318 -5.29 9.28 8.92
N ALA A 319 -5.30 10.19 9.89
CA ALA A 319 -4.94 11.59 9.70
C ALA A 319 -3.46 11.76 9.33
N ILE A 320 -2.53 11.16 10.09
CA ILE A 320 -1.09 11.31 9.85
C ILE A 320 -0.61 10.60 8.58
N THR A 321 -1.29 9.51 8.17
CA THR A 321 -0.95 8.77 6.94
C THR A 321 -1.70 9.27 5.70
N SER A 322 -2.60 10.24 5.85
CA SER A 322 -3.49 10.72 4.78
C SER A 322 -4.28 9.58 4.13
N THR A 323 -4.69 8.59 4.94
CA THR A 323 -5.51 7.46 4.52
C THR A 323 -6.90 7.63 5.11
N PRO A 324 -7.99 7.60 4.31
CA PRO A 324 -9.34 7.82 4.84
C PRO A 324 -9.73 6.79 5.93
N VAL A 325 -10.39 7.24 7.00
CA VAL A 325 -10.74 6.40 8.17
C VAL A 325 -11.56 5.17 7.80
N HIS A 326 -12.42 5.27 6.78
CA HIS A 326 -13.27 4.15 6.35
C HIS A 326 -12.49 2.95 5.77
N TYR A 327 -11.19 3.11 5.45
CA TYR A 327 -10.31 1.98 5.08
C TYR A 327 -9.92 1.11 6.28
N PHE A 328 -10.01 1.64 7.48
CA PHE A 328 -9.62 0.96 8.71
C PHE A 328 -10.80 0.36 9.48
N SER A 329 -12.02 0.78 9.17
CA SER A 329 -13.22 0.35 9.89
C SER A 329 -14.35 0.02 8.92
N SER A 330 -15.00 -1.12 9.12
CA SER A 330 -16.26 -1.43 8.47
C SER A 330 -17.40 -0.70 9.17
N THR A 331 -17.55 0.60 8.89
CA THR A 331 -18.69 1.36 9.43
C THR A 331 -19.96 1.02 8.64
N THR A 332 -21.03 0.74 9.35
CA THR A 332 -22.35 0.46 8.75
C THR A 332 -22.95 1.68 8.03
N TYR A 333 -22.44 2.87 8.37
CA TYR A 333 -22.87 4.13 7.77
C TYR A 333 -21.73 4.72 6.95
N LEU A 334 -21.79 4.51 5.63
CA LEU A 334 -20.95 5.24 4.70
C LEU A 334 -21.51 6.66 4.54
N PRO A 335 -20.67 7.70 4.56
CA PRO A 335 -21.09 9.05 4.24
C PRO A 335 -21.59 9.13 2.79
N SER A 336 -22.28 10.22 2.44
CA SER A 336 -22.73 10.45 1.05
C SER A 336 -21.53 10.43 0.09
N GLY A 337 -21.77 10.08 -1.18
CA GLY A 337 -20.69 10.01 -2.19
C GLY A 337 -19.84 11.29 -2.28
N GLN A 338 -20.44 12.48 -2.12
CA GLN A 338 -19.67 13.74 -2.07
C GLN A 338 -18.79 13.86 -0.84
N ALA A 339 -19.30 13.49 0.34
CA ALA A 339 -18.49 13.52 1.57
C ALA A 339 -17.34 12.52 1.50
N LEU A 340 -17.56 11.35 0.89
CA LEU A 340 -16.54 10.32 0.66
C LEU A 340 -15.42 10.86 -0.24
N ARG A 341 -15.76 11.52 -1.36
CA ARG A 341 -14.77 12.13 -2.26
C ARG A 341 -13.92 13.19 -1.57
N VAL A 342 -14.53 14.04 -0.75
CA VAL A 342 -13.79 15.05 0.03
C VAL A 342 -12.84 14.36 1.03
N ALA A 343 -13.28 13.29 1.67
CA ALA A 343 -12.45 12.51 2.60
C ALA A 343 -11.29 11.79 1.90
N GLU A 344 -11.43 11.41 0.64
CA GLU A 344 -10.39 10.74 -0.16
C GLU A 344 -9.40 11.71 -0.83
N ALA A 345 -9.70 13.00 -0.90
CA ALA A 345 -8.85 13.98 -1.60
C ALA A 345 -7.37 14.01 -1.13
N PRO A 346 -7.03 13.87 0.17
CA PRO A 346 -5.63 13.78 0.60
C PRO A 346 -4.93 12.53 0.06
N LEU A 347 -5.61 11.38 0.03
CA LEU A 347 -5.10 10.14 -0.53
C LEU A 347 -4.85 10.28 -2.03
N PHE A 348 -5.77 10.87 -2.79
CA PHE A 348 -5.57 11.12 -4.22
C PHE A 348 -4.34 11.96 -4.49
N LYS A 349 -4.16 13.05 -3.73
CA LYS A 349 -2.96 13.88 -3.86
C LYS A 349 -1.68 13.12 -3.56
N LYS A 350 -1.70 12.22 -2.59
CA LYS A 350 -0.61 11.34 -2.23
C LYS A 350 -0.29 10.37 -3.37
N VAL A 351 -1.31 9.74 -3.97
CA VAL A 351 -1.17 8.84 -5.12
C VAL A 351 -0.56 9.58 -6.31
N LEU A 352 -1.07 10.77 -6.68
CA LEU A 352 -0.50 11.58 -7.76
C LEU A 352 0.98 11.87 -7.54
N ASN A 353 1.40 12.17 -6.32
CA ASN A 353 2.82 12.36 -6.02
C ASN A 353 3.64 11.07 -6.22
N ARG A 354 3.07 9.89 -5.95
CA ARG A 354 3.73 8.61 -6.20
C ARG A 354 3.78 8.28 -7.69
N GLN A 355 2.72 8.56 -8.45
CA GLN A 355 2.70 8.45 -9.91
C GLN A 355 3.81 9.31 -10.54
N LEU A 356 4.00 10.55 -10.08
CA LEU A 356 5.10 11.42 -10.55
C LEU A 356 6.47 10.85 -10.21
N ALA A 357 6.66 10.34 -8.99
CA ALA A 357 7.94 9.80 -8.54
C ALA A 357 8.31 8.51 -9.30
N LEU A 358 7.39 7.55 -9.38
CA LEU A 358 7.61 6.27 -10.06
C LEU A 358 7.60 6.43 -11.58
N GLY A 359 6.73 7.28 -12.14
CA GLY A 359 6.62 7.53 -13.57
C GLY A 359 7.91 8.08 -14.18
N SER A 360 8.65 8.90 -13.44
CA SER A 360 9.96 9.36 -13.92
C SER A 360 10.95 8.21 -14.11
N THR A 361 10.94 7.22 -13.22
CA THR A 361 11.82 6.04 -13.30
C THR A 361 11.36 5.07 -14.38
N TRP A 362 10.05 4.87 -14.54
CA TRP A 362 9.49 4.06 -15.63
C TRP A 362 9.84 4.65 -16.99
N ARG A 363 9.74 5.97 -17.15
CA ARG A 363 10.12 6.66 -18.38
C ARG A 363 11.58 6.42 -18.73
N ASP A 364 12.48 6.54 -17.76
CA ASP A 364 13.91 6.27 -17.95
C ASP A 364 14.17 4.80 -18.31
N LEU A 365 13.45 3.87 -17.66
CA LEU A 365 13.58 2.43 -17.91
C LEU A 365 13.12 2.06 -19.33
N PHE A 366 11.94 2.50 -19.76
CA PHE A 366 11.46 2.21 -21.10
C PHE A 366 12.30 2.88 -22.18
N LYS A 367 12.79 4.09 -21.97
CA LYS A 367 13.77 4.73 -22.86
C LYS A 367 15.04 3.90 -23.01
N PHE A 368 15.53 3.32 -21.92
CA PHE A 368 16.70 2.44 -21.96
C PHE A 368 16.40 1.14 -22.74
N MET A 369 15.23 0.53 -22.57
CA MET A 369 14.82 -0.65 -23.34
C MET A 369 14.77 -0.34 -24.84
N LEU A 370 14.15 0.78 -25.21
CA LEU A 370 14.10 1.23 -26.61
C LEU A 370 15.50 1.49 -27.17
N LYS A 371 16.40 2.07 -26.37
CA LYS A 371 17.80 2.30 -26.76
C LYS A 371 18.55 1.00 -27.05
N ILE A 372 18.30 -0.07 -26.29
CA ILE A 372 18.90 -1.39 -26.55
C ILE A 372 18.44 -1.93 -27.89
N GLU A 373 17.16 -1.77 -28.26
CA GLU A 373 16.60 -2.16 -29.54
C GLU A 373 16.97 -1.18 -30.70
N GLY A 374 17.73 -0.14 -30.42
CA GLY A 374 18.12 0.86 -31.42
C GLY A 374 17.00 1.83 -31.80
N ILE A 375 15.92 1.88 -31.05
CA ILE A 375 14.78 2.79 -31.26
C ILE A 375 15.00 4.06 -30.44
N VAL A 376 15.00 5.23 -31.09
CA VAL A 376 15.08 6.53 -30.43
C VAL A 376 13.69 7.14 -30.37
N ALA A 377 13.10 7.17 -29.19
CA ALA A 377 11.79 7.77 -28.93
C ALA A 377 11.72 8.37 -27.53
N ASP A 378 10.89 9.39 -27.37
CA ASP A 378 10.46 9.83 -26.04
C ASP A 378 9.31 8.94 -25.57
N VAL A 379 9.25 8.72 -24.26
CA VAL A 379 8.25 7.88 -23.61
C VAL A 379 7.41 8.72 -22.68
N ASP A 380 6.12 8.55 -22.71
CA ASP A 380 5.19 9.06 -21.71
C ASP A 380 4.42 7.92 -21.05
N ILE A 381 4.06 8.12 -19.79
CA ILE A 381 3.40 7.10 -18.98
C ILE A 381 2.02 7.61 -18.60
N ASP A 382 1.01 6.96 -19.13
CA ASP A 382 -0.37 7.25 -18.76
C ASP A 382 -0.79 6.42 -17.56
N TRP A 383 -1.19 7.13 -16.53
CA TRP A 383 -1.67 6.54 -15.29
C TRP A 383 -3.19 6.57 -15.26
N LYS A 384 -3.77 5.47 -14.84
CA LYS A 384 -5.18 5.46 -14.51
C LYS A 384 -5.49 6.50 -13.43
N SER A 385 -6.60 7.22 -13.59
CA SER A 385 -7.02 8.20 -12.60
C SER A 385 -7.15 7.56 -11.22
N PRO A 386 -6.54 8.13 -10.17
CA PRO A 386 -6.69 7.61 -8.81
C PRO A 386 -8.09 7.80 -8.23
N GLU A 387 -8.91 8.67 -8.84
CA GLU A 387 -10.28 8.92 -8.42
C GLU A 387 -11.19 7.81 -8.95
N SER A 388 -11.91 7.16 -8.06
CA SER A 388 -12.99 6.26 -8.44
C SER A 388 -14.21 7.09 -8.81
N ILE A 389 -14.25 7.55 -10.06
CA ILE A 389 -15.45 8.24 -10.59
C ILE A 389 -16.42 7.15 -11.03
N ASP A 390 -17.60 7.11 -10.42
CA ASP A 390 -18.67 6.24 -10.87
C ASP A 390 -19.05 6.59 -12.31
N SER A 391 -19.32 5.60 -13.14
CA SER A 391 -19.71 5.81 -14.54
C SER A 391 -20.92 6.73 -14.67
N LEU A 392 -21.86 6.69 -13.73
CA LEU A 392 -23.01 7.60 -13.68
C LEU A 392 -22.58 9.06 -13.48
N ASP A 393 -21.62 9.32 -12.61
CA ASP A 393 -21.09 10.66 -12.38
C ASP A 393 -20.31 11.19 -13.59
N GLN A 394 -19.59 10.32 -14.30
CA GLN A 394 -18.93 10.69 -15.56
C GLN A 394 -19.96 11.15 -16.61
N TRP A 395 -21.06 10.41 -16.73
CA TRP A 395 -22.14 10.80 -17.64
C TRP A 395 -22.86 12.07 -17.20
N ASP A 396 -23.08 12.30 -15.92
CA ASP A 396 -23.64 13.56 -15.41
C ASP A 396 -22.72 14.75 -15.71
N ILE A 397 -21.41 14.59 -15.55
CA ILE A 397 -20.42 15.60 -15.92
C ILE A 397 -20.46 15.84 -17.45
N ALA A 398 -20.53 14.79 -18.25
CA ALA A 398 -20.60 14.84 -19.70
C ALA A 398 -21.87 15.61 -20.16
N VAL A 399 -23.01 15.32 -19.55
CA VAL A 399 -24.29 16.05 -19.84
C VAL A 399 -24.16 17.52 -19.48
N ARG A 400 -23.57 17.87 -18.35
CA ARG A 400 -23.35 19.27 -17.96
C ARG A 400 -22.37 19.98 -18.89
N LYS A 401 -21.27 19.33 -19.31
CA LYS A 401 -20.33 19.87 -20.30
C LYS A 401 -21.03 20.13 -21.63
N LYS A 402 -21.88 19.21 -22.10
CA LYS A 402 -22.68 19.37 -23.29
C LYS A 402 -23.66 20.55 -23.17
N SER A 403 -24.29 20.75 -22.01
CA SER A 403 -25.21 21.86 -21.78
C SER A 403 -24.55 23.24 -21.81
N VAL A 404 -23.24 23.31 -21.53
CA VAL A 404 -22.42 24.54 -21.58
C VAL A 404 -21.80 24.76 -22.97
N GLY A 405 -22.01 23.82 -23.92
CA GLY A 405 -21.56 23.96 -25.30
C GLY A 405 -20.23 23.33 -25.65
N VAL A 406 -19.71 22.44 -24.80
CA VAL A 406 -18.50 21.65 -25.14
C VAL A 406 -18.85 20.67 -26.26
N PRO A 407 -18.03 20.56 -27.34
CA PRO A 407 -18.26 19.61 -28.42
C PRO A 407 -18.36 18.16 -27.92
N LEU A 408 -19.30 17.39 -28.49
CA LEU A 408 -19.52 16.00 -28.07
C LEU A 408 -18.28 15.13 -28.32
N GLU A 409 -17.57 15.38 -29.41
CA GLU A 409 -16.32 14.69 -29.74
C GLU A 409 -15.30 14.85 -28.59
N GLN A 410 -15.10 16.06 -28.09
CA GLN A 410 -14.17 16.33 -26.99
C GLN A 410 -14.63 15.68 -25.68
N ILE A 411 -15.93 15.63 -25.41
CA ILE A 411 -16.48 14.94 -24.23
C ILE A 411 -16.22 13.43 -24.32
N LEU A 412 -16.38 12.83 -25.50
CA LEU A 412 -16.15 11.41 -25.70
C LEU A 412 -14.67 11.03 -25.59
N LEU A 413 -13.77 11.89 -26.09
CA LEU A 413 -12.32 11.71 -25.91
C LEU A 413 -11.93 11.74 -24.42
N GLU A 414 -12.50 12.67 -23.65
CA GLU A 414 -12.29 12.75 -22.20
C GLU A 414 -12.88 11.55 -21.43
N LEU A 415 -13.88 10.88 -22.00
CA LEU A 415 -14.45 9.63 -21.46
C LEU A 415 -13.66 8.38 -21.86
N GLY A 416 -12.57 8.55 -22.62
CA GLY A 416 -11.69 7.45 -23.02
C GLY A 416 -12.14 6.71 -24.28
N TYR A 417 -13.00 7.26 -25.10
CA TYR A 417 -13.35 6.69 -26.40
C TYR A 417 -12.23 6.94 -27.42
N ASP A 418 -12.02 5.95 -28.28
CA ASP A 418 -11.08 6.07 -29.38
C ASP A 418 -11.43 7.29 -30.28
N PRO A 419 -10.43 8.08 -30.73
CA PRO A 419 -10.67 9.30 -31.53
C PRO A 419 -11.51 9.09 -32.77
N GLU A 420 -11.34 7.97 -33.49
CA GLU A 420 -12.15 7.67 -34.66
C GLU A 420 -13.60 7.36 -34.27
N ILE A 421 -13.80 6.60 -33.19
CA ILE A 421 -15.15 6.28 -32.68
C ILE A 421 -15.83 7.52 -32.12
N ALA A 422 -15.11 8.34 -31.37
CA ALA A 422 -15.62 9.59 -30.80
C ALA A 422 -16.14 10.54 -31.91
N LYS A 423 -15.39 10.66 -33.01
CA LYS A 423 -15.77 11.45 -34.18
C LYS A 423 -17.01 10.90 -34.88
N ILE A 424 -17.07 9.60 -35.11
CA ILE A 424 -18.23 8.93 -35.74
C ILE A 424 -19.50 9.19 -34.91
N ILE A 425 -19.44 8.98 -33.60
CA ILE A 425 -20.58 9.22 -32.68
C ILE A 425 -20.98 10.69 -32.66
N ALA A 426 -20.02 11.62 -32.70
CA ALA A 426 -20.32 13.06 -32.71
C ALA A 426 -20.96 13.48 -34.03
N ASP A 427 -20.50 13.01 -35.17
CA ASP A 427 -21.06 13.28 -36.51
C ASP A 427 -22.45 12.69 -36.63
N GLU A 428 -22.71 11.46 -36.17
CA GLU A 428 -24.04 10.87 -36.13
C GLU A 428 -25.03 11.65 -35.25
N ALA A 429 -24.56 12.10 -34.08
CA ALA A 429 -25.38 12.92 -33.16
C ALA A 429 -25.73 14.27 -33.78
N MET A 430 -24.83 14.89 -34.56
CA MET A 430 -25.09 16.12 -35.28
C MET A 430 -26.09 15.89 -36.45
N ALA A 431 -25.95 14.83 -37.23
CA ALA A 431 -26.87 14.48 -38.31
C ALA A 431 -28.29 14.24 -37.77
N ASN A 432 -28.45 13.50 -36.68
CA ASN A 432 -29.74 13.22 -36.05
C ASN A 432 -30.38 14.49 -35.47
N THR A 433 -29.63 15.46 -34.99
CA THR A 433 -30.15 16.76 -34.52
C THR A 433 -30.61 17.60 -35.68
N THR A 434 -29.92 17.57 -36.82
CA THR A 434 -30.27 18.29 -38.03
C THR A 434 -31.52 17.70 -38.70
N ASP A 435 -31.67 16.39 -38.74
CA ASP A 435 -32.86 15.70 -39.26
C ASP A 435 -34.11 15.95 -38.39
N ASN A 436 -33.97 15.96 -37.05
CA ASN A 436 -35.02 16.31 -36.14
C ASN A 436 -35.45 17.80 -36.27
N ALA A 437 -34.49 18.72 -36.46
CA ALA A 437 -34.76 20.11 -36.69
C ALA A 437 -35.52 20.32 -38.04
N ASN A 438 -35.05 19.63 -39.09
CA ASN A 438 -35.69 19.67 -40.41
C ASN A 438 -37.10 19.04 -40.40
N SER A 439 -37.28 17.91 -39.70
CA SER A 439 -38.59 17.27 -39.55
C SER A 439 -39.57 18.14 -38.72
N THR A 440 -39.09 18.83 -37.69
CA THR A 440 -39.90 19.77 -36.91
C THR A 440 -40.24 20.99 -37.73
N GLU A 441 -39.32 21.52 -38.53
CA GLU A 441 -39.57 22.64 -39.43
C GLU A 441 -40.57 22.27 -40.56
N VAL A 442 -40.46 21.07 -41.09
CA VAL A 442 -41.41 20.52 -42.09
C VAL A 442 -42.81 20.32 -41.47
N ALA A 443 -42.87 19.80 -40.22
CA ALA A 443 -44.13 19.62 -39.50
C ALA A 443 -44.78 20.97 -39.17
N LEU A 444 -43.99 21.98 -38.78
CA LEU A 444 -44.50 23.36 -38.53
C LEU A 444 -44.97 24.05 -39.82
N ARG A 445 -44.30 23.85 -40.96
CA ARG A 445 -44.74 24.34 -42.27
C ARG A 445 -46.01 23.65 -42.75
N GLY A 446 -46.18 22.36 -42.45
CA GLY A 446 -47.37 21.56 -42.75
C GLY A 446 -48.62 21.97 -41.96
N THR A 447 -48.45 22.54 -40.78
CA THR A 447 -49.56 23.05 -39.93
C THR A 447 -49.95 24.47 -40.16
N GLY A 448 -49.28 25.19 -41.08
CA GLY A 448 -49.64 26.56 -41.42
C GLY A 448 -49.37 27.62 -40.35
N LEU A 449 -48.67 27.24 -39.31
CA LEU A 449 -48.21 28.11 -38.21
C LEU A 449 -46.98 28.90 -38.64
N ASN A 450 -47.11 30.16 -38.91
CA ASN A 450 -46.00 31.04 -39.27
C ASN A 450 -45.15 31.34 -38.00
N THR A 451 -43.90 30.94 -37.99
CA THR A 451 -42.95 31.06 -36.84
C THR A 451 -42.82 32.52 -36.34
N ASN A 452 -43.14 33.52 -37.14
CA ASN A 452 -43.17 34.94 -36.74
C ASN A 452 -44.31 35.29 -35.75
N ASN A 453 -45.37 34.47 -35.68
CA ASN A 453 -46.47 34.73 -34.74
C ASN A 453 -46.21 34.08 -33.33
N LEU A 454 -45.42 33.05 -33.25
CA LEU A 454 -45.03 32.38 -31.93
C LEU A 454 -44.07 33.25 -31.11
N ALA A 455 -43.10 33.89 -31.76
CA ALA A 455 -42.20 34.82 -31.07
C ALA A 455 -42.93 36.09 -30.56
N LEU A 456 -43.90 36.57 -31.29
CA LEU A 456 -44.74 37.74 -30.88
C LEU A 456 -45.75 37.39 -29.76
N GLN A 457 -46.21 36.12 -29.69
CA GLN A 457 -47.09 35.67 -28.62
C GLN A 457 -46.29 35.37 -27.31
N GLN A 458 -45.04 34.91 -27.40
CA GLN A 458 -44.18 34.76 -26.23
C GLN A 458 -43.80 36.12 -25.63
N VAL A 459 -43.43 37.09 -26.45
CA VAL A 459 -43.12 38.44 -25.95
C VAL A 459 -44.38 39.14 -25.37
N ALA A 460 -45.58 38.89 -25.92
CA ALA A 460 -46.81 39.40 -25.35
C ALA A 460 -47.24 38.70 -24.04
N ALA A 461 -46.94 37.44 -23.90
CA ALA A 461 -47.14 36.65 -22.63
C ALA A 461 -46.20 37.07 -21.50
N GLU A 462 -44.96 37.40 -21.82
CA GLU A 462 -44.00 37.90 -20.83
C GLU A 462 -44.33 39.35 -20.39
N GLN A 463 -44.91 40.20 -21.25
CA GLN A 463 -45.33 41.56 -20.87
C GLN A 463 -46.57 41.60 -20.00
N ASN A 464 -47.41 40.56 -20.03
CA ASN A 464 -48.58 40.48 -19.16
C ASN A 464 -48.34 39.88 -17.79
N ASN A 465 -47.11 39.29 -17.53
CA ASN A 465 -46.81 38.69 -16.27
C ASN A 465 -45.90 39.56 -15.37
N THR A 466 -45.64 40.80 -15.75
CA THR A 466 -44.85 41.76 -14.96
C THR A 466 -45.69 42.92 -14.42
N GLY A 467 -47.01 42.75 -14.36
CA GLY A 467 -47.96 43.77 -13.86
C GLY A 467 -48.98 43.17 -12.90
N GLU A 468 -48.54 42.64 -11.77
CA GLU A 468 -49.30 42.58 -10.49
C GLU A 468 -48.28 42.46 -9.33
#